data_cbe3e454016b337924abd7008f0ddc27
#
_entry.id   cbe3e454016b337924abd7008f0ddc27
#
_cell.length_a   1.000
_cell.length_b   1.000
_cell.length_c   1.000
_cell.angle_alpha   90.00
_cell.angle_beta   90.00
_cell.angle_gamma   90.00
#
_symmetry.space_group_name_H-M   'P 1'
#
loop_
_entity.id
_entity.type
_entity.pdbx_description
1 polymer ?
#
loop_
_entity_poly.entity_id
_entity_poly.type
_entity_poly.pdbx_seq_one_letter_code
_entity_poly.pdbx_strand_id
1 'polypeptide(L)'
;MAFGRNLIYVAFLALLLGTMILSHSNRAIAENYAALPASAELTTPLKSGDRAPGFTVRTVDDKPYVFDPDNLENPTILISFRGGWCPYCNMHLSELRTVIPEIRESGYDILFLSNDRPELLYSSLKQETQDSIDGLDYVILSDADISAAMALGTAFRTDKRLTDYLDKKGRDVAGSSIGKHNALAVPAVYVIDKAGNIVYDFVNADYKIRLPADELLAAAKAAL
;
A
#
# COMPACT_ATOMS: atom_id res chain seq x y z
N MET A 1 -37.69 -36.93 -21.65
CA MET A 1 -36.23 -37.07 -21.52
C MET A 1 -35.39 -35.95 -22.12
N ALA A 2 -35.98 -34.85 -22.65
CA ALA A 2 -35.23 -33.71 -23.25
C ALA A 2 -34.83 -32.63 -22.28
N PHE A 3 -35.53 -32.48 -21.15
CA PHE A 3 -35.30 -31.40 -20.17
C PHE A 3 -33.97 -31.51 -19.39
N GLY A 4 -33.50 -32.71 -19.10
CA GLY A 4 -32.24 -32.97 -18.37
C GLY A 4 -30.98 -32.67 -19.20
N ARG A 5 -31.03 -32.85 -20.50
CA ARG A 5 -29.89 -32.61 -21.40
C ARG A 5 -29.56 -31.14 -21.55
N ASN A 6 -30.58 -30.29 -21.63
CA ASN A 6 -30.38 -28.84 -21.77
C ASN A 6 -29.81 -28.22 -20.49
N LEU A 7 -30.18 -28.71 -19.31
CA LEU A 7 -29.66 -28.23 -18.03
C LEU A 7 -28.15 -28.54 -17.88
N ILE A 8 -27.70 -29.70 -18.32
CA ILE A 8 -26.28 -30.10 -18.29
C ILE A 8 -25.46 -29.25 -19.25
N TYR A 9 -25.98 -28.93 -20.45
CA TYR A 9 -25.28 -28.05 -21.40
C TYR A 9 -25.14 -26.60 -20.87
N VAL A 10 -26.17 -26.06 -20.24
CA VAL A 10 -26.13 -24.70 -19.63
C VAL A 10 -25.14 -24.68 -18.49
N ALA A 11 -25.11 -25.68 -17.61
CA ALA A 11 -24.15 -25.77 -16.51
C ALA A 11 -22.70 -25.89 -17.02
N PHE A 12 -22.48 -26.69 -18.08
CA PHE A 12 -21.16 -26.86 -18.69
C PHE A 12 -20.67 -25.58 -19.38
N LEU A 13 -21.57 -24.85 -20.06
CA LEU A 13 -21.25 -23.56 -20.68
C LEU A 13 -20.93 -22.50 -19.65
N ALA A 14 -21.67 -22.44 -18.53
CA ALA A 14 -21.42 -21.53 -17.41
C ALA A 14 -20.06 -21.82 -16.73
N LEU A 15 -19.71 -23.11 -16.59
CA LEU A 15 -18.42 -23.52 -16.04
C LEU A 15 -17.26 -23.12 -16.96
N LEU A 16 -17.40 -23.31 -18.27
CA LEU A 16 -16.40 -22.90 -19.26
C LEU A 16 -16.23 -21.39 -19.33
N LEU A 17 -17.32 -20.63 -19.28
CA LEU A 17 -17.29 -19.17 -19.22
C LEU A 17 -16.63 -18.68 -17.93
N GLY A 18 -16.95 -19.30 -16.79
CA GLY A 18 -16.33 -18.99 -15.50
C GLY A 18 -14.81 -19.25 -15.51
N THR A 19 -14.36 -20.37 -16.06
CA THR A 19 -12.92 -20.67 -16.17
C THR A 19 -12.20 -19.74 -17.15
N MET A 20 -12.84 -19.34 -18.25
CA MET A 20 -12.29 -18.35 -19.18
C MET A 20 -12.14 -16.98 -18.53
N ILE A 21 -13.14 -16.49 -17.79
CA ILE A 21 -13.09 -15.19 -17.10
C ILE A 21 -11.98 -15.20 -16.05
N LEU A 22 -11.88 -16.26 -15.24
CA LEU A 22 -10.83 -16.40 -14.24
C LEU A 22 -9.43 -16.46 -14.86
N SER A 23 -9.27 -17.14 -15.99
CA SER A 23 -7.99 -17.23 -16.68
C SER A 23 -7.54 -15.88 -17.28
N HIS A 24 -8.49 -15.10 -17.82
CA HIS A 24 -8.21 -13.74 -18.34
C HIS A 24 -7.86 -12.77 -17.21
N SER A 25 -8.57 -12.82 -16.08
CA SER A 25 -8.26 -11.98 -14.91
C SER A 25 -6.87 -12.28 -14.35
N ASN A 26 -6.53 -13.55 -14.16
CA ASN A 26 -5.21 -13.96 -13.66
C ASN A 26 -4.08 -13.57 -14.62
N ARG A 27 -4.32 -13.64 -15.93
CA ARG A 27 -3.36 -13.24 -16.94
C ARG A 27 -3.12 -11.73 -16.92
N ALA A 28 -4.19 -10.93 -16.85
CA ALA A 28 -4.09 -9.46 -16.78
C ALA A 28 -3.35 -9.01 -15.52
N ILE A 29 -3.61 -9.67 -14.38
CA ILE A 29 -2.89 -9.40 -13.12
C ILE A 29 -1.40 -9.72 -13.30
N ALA A 30 -1.06 -10.89 -13.83
CA ALA A 30 0.34 -11.28 -14.05
C ALA A 30 1.07 -10.35 -15.04
N GLU A 31 0.40 -9.86 -16.07
CA GLU A 31 0.94 -8.89 -17.02
C GLU A 31 1.21 -7.55 -16.36
N ASN A 32 0.34 -7.07 -15.47
CA ASN A 32 0.55 -5.84 -14.70
C ASN A 32 1.79 -5.93 -13.82
N TYR A 33 2.00 -7.04 -13.09
CA TYR A 33 3.21 -7.24 -12.29
C TYR A 33 4.47 -7.37 -13.14
N ALA A 34 4.39 -8.01 -14.31
CA ALA A 34 5.51 -8.12 -15.23
C ALA A 34 5.93 -6.76 -15.83
N ALA A 35 4.99 -5.83 -15.95
CA ALA A 35 5.23 -4.48 -16.45
C ALA A 35 5.84 -3.52 -15.43
N LEU A 36 5.93 -3.90 -14.15
CA LEU A 36 6.51 -3.03 -13.12
C LEU A 36 7.96 -2.65 -13.44
N PRO A 37 8.38 -1.42 -13.08
CA PRO A 37 9.78 -1.00 -13.17
C PRO A 37 10.74 -2.00 -12.52
N ALA A 38 11.92 -2.17 -13.11
CA ALA A 38 12.91 -3.14 -12.64
C ALA A 38 13.61 -2.72 -11.34
N SER A 39 13.53 -1.44 -10.96
CA SER A 39 14.10 -0.91 -9.72
C SER A 39 13.34 0.33 -9.24
N ALA A 40 13.62 0.76 -8.01
CA ALA A 40 13.01 1.93 -7.38
C ALA A 40 13.29 3.23 -8.16
N GLU A 41 14.48 3.36 -8.74
CA GLU A 41 14.92 4.54 -9.52
C GLU A 41 14.17 4.71 -10.82
N LEU A 42 13.58 3.64 -11.34
CA LEU A 42 12.83 3.63 -12.60
C LEU A 42 11.30 3.83 -12.38
N THR A 43 10.86 4.00 -11.14
CA THR A 43 9.47 4.31 -10.84
C THR A 43 9.10 5.72 -11.30
N THR A 44 7.81 5.95 -11.53
CA THR A 44 7.26 7.26 -11.93
C THR A 44 6.18 7.69 -10.94
N PRO A 45 6.57 8.04 -9.69
CA PRO A 45 5.62 8.42 -8.66
C PRO A 45 4.84 9.68 -9.04
N LEU A 46 3.58 9.74 -8.63
CA LEU A 46 2.78 10.95 -8.72
C LEU A 46 3.42 12.09 -7.92
N LYS A 47 3.08 13.32 -8.30
CA LYS A 47 3.68 14.54 -7.77
C LYS A 47 2.62 15.51 -7.27
N SER A 48 3.07 16.50 -6.50
CA SER A 48 2.26 17.68 -6.17
C SER A 48 1.71 18.31 -7.46
N GLY A 49 0.42 18.56 -7.49
CA GLY A 49 -0.35 18.99 -8.66
C GLY A 49 -1.11 17.87 -9.38
N ASP A 50 -0.74 16.59 -9.16
CA ASP A 50 -1.49 15.47 -9.69
C ASP A 50 -2.75 15.20 -8.85
N ARG A 51 -3.75 14.53 -9.48
CA ARG A 51 -4.87 14.00 -8.75
C ARG A 51 -4.52 12.66 -8.11
N ALA A 52 -4.89 12.46 -6.84
CA ALA A 52 -4.74 11.17 -6.19
C ALA A 52 -5.63 10.12 -6.87
N PRO A 53 -5.15 8.90 -7.11
CA PRO A 53 -5.96 7.82 -7.68
C PRO A 53 -6.77 7.11 -6.60
N GLY A 54 -7.91 6.52 -7.00
CA GLY A 54 -8.59 5.53 -6.18
C GLY A 54 -7.86 4.19 -6.18
N PHE A 55 -7.91 3.50 -5.05
CA PHE A 55 -7.37 2.13 -4.90
C PHE A 55 -8.09 1.35 -3.81
N THR A 56 -7.91 0.04 -3.80
CA THR A 56 -8.43 -0.84 -2.75
C THR A 56 -7.28 -1.59 -2.09
N VAL A 57 -7.24 -1.54 -0.77
CA VAL A 57 -6.27 -2.21 0.11
C VAL A 57 -7.01 -2.99 1.20
N ARG A 58 -6.31 -3.54 2.20
CA ARG A 58 -6.94 -4.36 3.25
C ARG A 58 -6.72 -3.77 4.63
N THR A 59 -7.75 -3.86 5.48
CA THR A 59 -7.61 -3.53 6.91
C THR A 59 -6.89 -4.63 7.67
N VAL A 60 -6.59 -4.42 8.95
CA VAL A 60 -6.02 -5.43 9.87
C VAL A 60 -6.91 -6.68 10.01
N ASP A 61 -8.22 -6.55 9.84
CA ASP A 61 -9.20 -7.65 9.86
C ASP A 61 -9.38 -8.30 8.48
N ASP A 62 -8.49 -8.03 7.54
CA ASP A 62 -8.53 -8.51 6.16
C ASP A 62 -9.83 -8.13 5.41
N LYS A 63 -10.41 -6.97 5.72
CA LYS A 63 -11.56 -6.40 5.00
C LYS A 63 -11.09 -5.42 3.93
N PRO A 64 -11.83 -5.29 2.81
CA PRO A 64 -11.52 -4.27 1.81
C PRO A 64 -11.65 -2.86 2.41
N TYR A 65 -10.66 -2.02 2.14
CA TYR A 65 -10.67 -0.59 2.37
C TYR A 65 -10.52 0.11 1.03
N VAL A 66 -11.51 0.91 0.64
CA VAL A 66 -11.51 1.67 -0.61
C VAL A 66 -11.09 3.10 -0.31
N PHE A 67 -9.95 3.53 -0.85
CA PHE A 67 -9.57 4.93 -0.88
C PHE A 67 -10.21 5.56 -2.12
N ASP A 68 -11.12 6.50 -1.90
CA ASP A 68 -11.84 7.23 -2.94
C ASP A 68 -11.55 8.72 -2.84
N PRO A 69 -10.65 9.26 -3.69
CA PRO A 69 -10.26 10.67 -3.63
C PRO A 69 -11.36 11.64 -4.04
N ASP A 70 -12.44 11.16 -4.65
CA ASP A 70 -13.59 11.99 -5.02
C ASP A 70 -14.56 12.23 -3.85
N ASN A 71 -14.44 11.42 -2.77
CA ASN A 71 -15.37 11.44 -1.64
C ASN A 71 -14.62 11.47 -0.28
N LEU A 72 -13.55 12.23 -0.16
CA LEU A 72 -12.82 12.38 1.11
C LEU A 72 -13.64 13.23 2.10
N GLU A 73 -13.81 12.70 3.30
CA GLU A 73 -14.43 13.45 4.42
C GLU A 73 -13.47 14.53 4.95
N ASN A 74 -12.18 14.21 5.01
CA ASN A 74 -11.09 15.07 5.48
C ASN A 74 -9.92 15.04 4.49
N PRO A 75 -9.07 16.09 4.46
CA PRO A 75 -7.79 15.98 3.79
C PRO A 75 -6.99 14.82 4.39
N THR A 76 -6.20 14.14 3.58
CA THR A 76 -5.60 12.86 3.96
C THR A 76 -4.10 12.85 3.75
N ILE A 77 -3.36 12.32 4.71
CA ILE A 77 -1.93 12.02 4.58
C ILE A 77 -1.77 10.53 4.36
N LEU A 78 -1.20 10.16 3.21
CA LEU A 78 -0.80 8.78 2.88
C LEU A 78 0.69 8.61 3.13
N ILE A 79 1.05 7.61 3.94
CA ILE A 79 2.43 7.28 4.28
C ILE A 79 2.68 5.82 3.92
N SER A 80 3.40 5.54 2.83
CA SER A 80 3.72 4.18 2.45
C SER A 80 5.08 3.73 2.98
N PHE A 81 5.18 2.46 3.39
CA PHE A 81 6.40 1.85 3.87
C PHE A 81 6.50 0.36 3.48
N ARG A 82 7.72 -0.17 3.50
CA ARG A 82 8.04 -1.49 2.93
C ARG A 82 7.55 -2.67 3.77
N GLY A 83 7.27 -2.44 5.06
CA GLY A 83 6.87 -3.45 6.02
C GLY A 83 7.60 -3.31 7.35
N GLY A 84 7.10 -3.97 8.40
CA GLY A 84 7.66 -3.90 9.75
C GLY A 84 9.03 -4.57 9.88
N TRP A 85 9.40 -5.44 8.95
CA TRP A 85 10.74 -6.01 8.86
C TRP A 85 11.84 -4.99 8.50
N CYS A 86 11.48 -3.80 7.99
CA CYS A 86 12.41 -2.79 7.53
C CYS A 86 12.83 -1.85 8.69
N PRO A 87 14.13 -1.79 9.07
CA PRO A 87 14.58 -0.96 10.19
C PRO A 87 14.30 0.53 10.00
N TYR A 88 14.53 1.05 8.81
CA TYR A 88 14.28 2.47 8.48
C TYR A 88 12.79 2.84 8.51
N CYS A 89 11.90 1.85 8.26
CA CYS A 89 10.47 2.06 8.40
C CYS A 89 10.08 2.20 9.87
N ASN A 90 10.60 1.33 10.73
CA ASN A 90 10.37 1.42 12.17
C ASN A 90 10.86 2.76 12.75
N MET A 91 12.08 3.20 12.36
CA MET A 91 12.62 4.50 12.78
C MET A 91 11.70 5.65 12.36
N HIS A 92 11.27 5.64 11.09
CA HIS A 92 10.39 6.68 10.54
C HIS A 92 9.03 6.73 11.24
N LEU A 93 8.38 5.58 11.46
CA LEU A 93 7.13 5.51 12.21
C LEU A 93 7.28 6.08 13.63
N SER A 94 8.37 5.72 14.33
CA SER A 94 8.66 6.23 15.68
C SER A 94 8.96 7.73 15.68
N GLU A 95 9.53 8.28 14.62
CA GLU A 95 9.76 9.72 14.47
C GLU A 95 8.44 10.47 14.21
N LEU A 96 7.64 9.99 13.25
CA LEU A 96 6.38 10.63 12.86
C LEU A 96 5.37 10.70 14.01
N ARG A 97 5.43 9.77 14.99
CA ARG A 97 4.55 9.79 16.16
C ARG A 97 4.48 11.13 16.88
N THR A 98 5.57 11.90 16.81
CA THR A 98 5.67 13.19 17.52
C THR A 98 4.77 14.27 16.94
N VAL A 99 4.38 14.15 15.68
CA VAL A 99 3.58 15.15 14.95
C VAL A 99 2.17 14.65 14.60
N ILE A 100 1.91 13.35 14.71
CA ILE A 100 0.58 12.77 14.42
C ILE A 100 -0.54 13.47 15.19
N PRO A 101 -0.45 13.71 16.53
CA PRO A 101 -1.53 14.36 17.25
C PRO A 101 -1.87 15.74 16.69
N GLU A 102 -0.87 16.58 16.43
CA GLU A 102 -1.06 17.94 15.92
C GLU A 102 -1.63 17.94 14.49
N ILE A 103 -1.21 16.98 13.65
CA ILE A 103 -1.76 16.79 12.30
C ILE A 103 -3.22 16.36 12.38
N ARG A 104 -3.58 15.46 13.30
CA ARG A 104 -4.96 15.04 13.52
C ARG A 104 -5.85 16.19 14.03
N GLU A 105 -5.35 16.97 14.98
CA GLU A 105 -6.03 18.18 15.47
C GLU A 105 -6.27 19.21 14.36
N SER A 106 -5.42 19.23 13.34
CA SER A 106 -5.58 20.07 12.15
C SER A 106 -6.61 19.50 11.15
N GLY A 107 -7.26 18.37 11.45
CA GLY A 107 -8.36 17.80 10.68
C GLY A 107 -7.95 16.82 9.57
N TYR A 108 -6.71 16.33 9.56
CA TYR A 108 -6.27 15.33 8.59
C TYR A 108 -6.60 13.90 9.01
N ASP A 109 -6.97 13.05 8.06
CA ASP A 109 -6.88 11.61 8.20
C ASP A 109 -5.46 11.13 7.88
N ILE A 110 -4.97 10.14 8.65
CA ILE A 110 -3.62 9.58 8.46
C ILE A 110 -3.73 8.10 8.14
N LEU A 111 -3.26 7.72 6.95
CA LEU A 111 -3.27 6.36 6.45
C LEU A 111 -1.83 5.86 6.24
N PHE A 112 -1.46 4.82 6.97
CA PHE A 112 -0.21 4.09 6.73
C PHE A 112 -0.46 2.91 5.79
N LEU A 113 0.31 2.80 4.72
CA LEU A 113 0.24 1.72 3.74
C LEU A 113 1.47 0.83 3.86
N SER A 114 1.30 -0.39 4.37
CA SER A 114 2.35 -1.39 4.48
C SER A 114 2.28 -2.40 3.34
N ASN A 115 3.41 -2.84 2.83
CA ASN A 115 3.45 -3.98 1.91
C ASN A 115 3.34 -5.35 2.61
N ASP A 116 3.21 -5.39 3.93
CA ASP A 116 2.93 -6.61 4.69
C ASP A 116 1.47 -7.05 4.53
N ARG A 117 1.21 -8.35 4.72
CA ARG A 117 -0.15 -8.89 4.78
C ARG A 117 -0.88 -8.40 6.04
N PRO A 118 -2.23 -8.42 6.07
CA PRO A 118 -3.03 -7.86 7.17
C PRO A 118 -2.60 -8.33 8.57
N GLU A 119 -2.33 -9.61 8.74
CA GLU A 119 -2.00 -10.21 10.04
C GLU A 119 -0.65 -9.75 10.60
N LEU A 120 0.22 -9.20 9.75
CA LEU A 120 1.54 -8.72 10.12
C LEU A 120 1.65 -7.20 10.31
N LEU A 121 0.59 -6.44 10.06
CA LEU A 121 0.65 -4.96 10.05
C LEU A 121 1.25 -4.36 11.33
N TYR A 122 0.92 -4.93 12.49
CA TYR A 122 1.50 -4.54 13.77
C TYR A 122 2.59 -5.49 14.23
N SER A 123 2.35 -6.80 14.17
CA SER A 123 3.24 -7.80 14.74
C SER A 123 4.61 -7.89 14.07
N SER A 124 4.76 -7.41 12.84
CA SER A 124 6.05 -7.32 12.14
C SER A 124 6.92 -6.14 12.59
N LEU A 125 6.29 -5.10 13.19
CA LEU A 125 7.01 -3.94 13.73
C LEU A 125 7.84 -4.34 14.95
N LYS A 126 8.93 -3.61 15.21
CA LYS A 126 9.67 -3.73 16.46
C LYS A 126 8.78 -3.34 17.64
N GLN A 127 8.97 -3.98 18.80
CA GLN A 127 8.16 -3.69 19.99
C GLN A 127 8.22 -2.20 20.37
N GLU A 128 9.41 -1.59 20.35
CA GLU A 128 9.58 -0.17 20.66
C GLU A 128 8.78 0.74 19.70
N THR A 129 8.62 0.31 18.44
CA THR A 129 7.80 1.03 17.45
C THR A 129 6.32 0.85 17.77
N GLN A 130 5.87 -0.38 18.04
CA GLN A 130 4.49 -0.66 18.46
C GLN A 130 4.11 0.20 19.66
N ASP A 131 4.92 0.16 20.72
CA ASP A 131 4.70 0.93 21.95
C ASP A 131 4.67 2.45 21.69
N SER A 132 5.46 2.92 20.72
CA SER A 132 5.56 4.35 20.41
C SER A 132 4.39 4.91 19.61
N ILE A 133 3.67 4.07 18.87
CA ILE A 133 2.52 4.47 18.05
C ILE A 133 1.18 4.03 18.65
N ASP A 134 1.21 3.29 19.77
CA ASP A 134 0.00 2.86 20.45
C ASP A 134 -0.84 4.06 20.92
N GLY A 135 -2.14 3.97 20.76
CA GLY A 135 -3.09 5.02 21.14
C GLY A 135 -3.09 6.27 20.25
N LEU A 136 -2.27 6.33 19.20
CA LEU A 136 -2.35 7.40 18.21
C LEU A 136 -3.50 7.19 17.24
N ASP A 137 -4.11 8.28 16.79
CA ASP A 137 -5.24 8.24 15.84
C ASP A 137 -4.74 8.20 14.39
N TYR A 138 -4.62 6.99 13.85
CA TYR A 138 -4.27 6.70 12.46
C TYR A 138 -4.87 5.36 12.03
N VAL A 139 -4.89 5.10 10.72
CA VAL A 139 -5.28 3.79 10.16
C VAL A 139 -4.07 3.16 9.48
N ILE A 140 -3.78 1.89 9.82
CA ILE A 140 -2.77 1.09 9.12
C ILE A 140 -3.45 0.07 8.20
N LEU A 141 -2.98 -0.01 6.96
CA LEU A 141 -3.59 -0.77 5.89
C LEU A 141 -2.54 -1.64 5.18
N SER A 142 -2.97 -2.80 4.71
CA SER A 142 -2.14 -3.72 3.94
C SER A 142 -2.30 -3.46 2.45
N ASP A 143 -1.21 -3.09 1.81
CA ASP A 143 -1.03 -3.06 0.35
C ASP A 143 -0.21 -4.28 -0.12
N ALA A 144 -0.50 -5.47 0.44
CA ALA A 144 0.18 -6.72 0.08
C ALA A 144 -0.01 -7.10 -1.41
N ASP A 145 -1.04 -6.57 -2.05
CA ASP A 145 -1.28 -6.73 -3.49
C ASP A 145 -0.74 -5.56 -4.32
N ILE A 146 0.01 -4.62 -3.69
CA ILE A 146 0.61 -3.41 -4.28
C ILE A 146 -0.33 -2.56 -5.15
N SER A 147 -1.64 -2.64 -4.90
CA SER A 147 -2.64 -1.90 -5.68
C SER A 147 -2.52 -0.39 -5.49
N ALA A 148 -2.30 0.06 -4.25
CA ALA A 148 -2.02 1.47 -3.96
C ALA A 148 -0.67 1.89 -4.53
N ALA A 149 0.37 1.08 -4.37
CA ALA A 149 1.70 1.38 -4.90
C ALA A 149 1.71 1.48 -6.43
N MET A 150 0.96 0.61 -7.13
CA MET A 150 0.80 0.70 -8.60
C MET A 150 0.05 1.98 -8.99
N ALA A 151 -1.05 2.28 -8.32
CA ALA A 151 -1.85 3.47 -8.61
C ALA A 151 -1.06 4.77 -8.37
N LEU A 152 -0.23 4.81 -7.33
CA LEU A 152 0.63 5.96 -6.98
C LEU A 152 1.94 6.01 -7.81
N GLY A 153 2.20 5.01 -8.68
CA GLY A 153 3.40 4.94 -9.49
C GLY A 153 4.69 4.62 -8.71
N THR A 154 4.57 4.08 -7.49
CA THR A 154 5.69 3.77 -6.59
C THR A 154 6.11 2.31 -6.59
N ALA A 155 5.34 1.41 -7.25
CA ALA A 155 5.61 -0.01 -7.30
C ALA A 155 6.80 -0.35 -8.21
N PHE A 156 7.65 -1.29 -7.78
CA PHE A 156 8.77 -1.81 -8.58
C PHE A 156 9.02 -3.30 -8.28
N ARG A 157 9.66 -4.01 -9.20
CA ARG A 157 10.04 -5.41 -9.03
C ARG A 157 11.27 -5.53 -8.13
N THR A 158 11.25 -6.53 -7.26
CA THR A 158 12.41 -6.90 -6.45
C THR A 158 13.09 -8.14 -7.01
N ASP A 159 14.37 -8.33 -6.64
CA ASP A 159 15.07 -9.56 -6.92
C ASP A 159 14.71 -10.62 -5.85
N LYS A 160 14.53 -11.86 -6.29
CA LYS A 160 14.29 -13.02 -5.40
C LYS A 160 15.36 -13.13 -4.29
N ARG A 161 16.59 -12.66 -4.54
CA ARG A 161 17.65 -12.61 -3.52
C ARG A 161 17.26 -11.82 -2.27
N LEU A 162 16.39 -10.80 -2.41
CA LEU A 162 15.89 -10.05 -1.25
C LEU A 162 14.93 -10.91 -0.42
N THR A 163 14.03 -11.66 -1.05
CA THR A 163 13.15 -12.60 -0.36
C THR A 163 13.97 -13.67 0.38
N ASP A 164 14.93 -14.31 -0.32
CA ASP A 164 15.80 -15.32 0.26
C ASP A 164 16.65 -14.78 1.44
N TYR A 165 17.08 -13.51 1.35
CA TYR A 165 17.79 -12.85 2.44
C TYR A 165 16.87 -12.61 3.66
N LEU A 166 15.65 -12.17 3.45
CA LEU A 166 14.69 -11.92 4.53
C LEU A 166 14.31 -13.23 5.24
N ASP A 167 14.07 -14.30 4.47
CA ASP A 167 13.79 -15.63 5.00
C ASP A 167 14.95 -16.15 5.87
N LYS A 168 16.19 -16.00 5.40
CA LYS A 168 17.40 -16.34 6.19
C LYS A 168 17.53 -15.53 7.48
N LYS A 169 16.94 -14.33 7.53
CA LYS A 169 16.87 -13.47 8.73
C LYS A 169 15.66 -13.77 9.60
N GLY A 170 14.88 -14.82 9.28
CA GLY A 170 13.67 -15.19 10.02
C GLY A 170 12.54 -14.17 9.88
N ARG A 171 12.53 -13.40 8.79
CA ARG A 171 11.46 -12.44 8.50
C ARG A 171 10.38 -13.13 7.69
N ASP A 172 9.19 -13.26 8.25
CA ASP A 172 8.04 -13.83 7.55
C ASP A 172 7.48 -12.81 6.55
N VAL A 173 7.82 -13.03 5.27
CA VAL A 173 7.33 -12.21 4.16
C VAL A 173 6.34 -12.98 3.27
N ALA A 174 6.00 -14.22 3.62
CA ALA A 174 4.99 -14.99 2.91
C ALA A 174 3.64 -14.25 2.94
N GLY A 175 2.95 -14.15 1.81
CA GLY A 175 1.69 -13.42 1.69
C GLY A 175 1.82 -11.88 1.65
N SER A 176 3.00 -11.31 1.94
CA SER A 176 3.31 -9.90 1.69
C SER A 176 3.65 -9.67 0.21
N SER A 177 3.68 -8.43 -0.25
CA SER A 177 3.89 -8.12 -1.68
C SER A 177 5.20 -8.69 -2.23
N ILE A 178 6.26 -8.67 -1.41
CA ILE A 178 7.56 -9.22 -1.79
C ILE A 178 7.50 -10.75 -1.94
N GLY A 179 6.78 -11.44 -1.05
CA GLY A 179 6.63 -12.91 -1.12
C GLY A 179 5.66 -13.37 -2.21
N LYS A 180 4.57 -12.62 -2.43
CA LYS A 180 3.54 -12.96 -3.43
C LYS A 180 3.94 -12.57 -4.85
N HIS A 181 4.55 -11.41 -5.03
CA HIS A 181 4.68 -10.74 -6.34
C HIS A 181 6.11 -10.37 -6.69
N ASN A 182 7.10 -10.59 -5.81
CA ASN A 182 8.46 -10.06 -5.93
C ASN A 182 8.44 -8.55 -6.23
N ALA A 183 7.62 -7.83 -5.51
CA ALA A 183 7.41 -6.40 -5.71
C ALA A 183 7.36 -5.65 -4.37
N LEU A 184 7.77 -4.38 -4.39
CA LEU A 184 7.71 -3.45 -3.26
C LEU A 184 7.27 -2.07 -3.73
N ALA A 185 6.83 -1.26 -2.78
CA ALA A 185 6.68 0.18 -2.98
C ALA A 185 7.97 0.92 -2.62
N VAL A 186 8.29 1.98 -3.37
CA VAL A 186 9.16 3.06 -2.88
C VAL A 186 8.44 3.74 -1.73
N PRO A 187 9.07 3.92 -0.56
CA PRO A 187 8.46 4.65 0.53
C PRO A 187 8.12 6.08 0.10
N ALA A 188 6.90 6.50 0.42
CA ALA A 188 6.36 7.77 -0.02
C ALA A 188 5.49 8.42 1.07
N VAL A 189 5.42 9.75 1.03
CA VAL A 189 4.45 10.54 1.79
C VAL A 189 3.73 11.47 0.82
N TYR A 190 2.41 11.47 0.88
CA TYR A 190 1.55 12.36 0.11
C TYR A 190 0.61 13.11 1.05
N VAL A 191 0.51 14.42 0.90
CA VAL A 191 -0.55 15.22 1.49
C VAL A 191 -1.59 15.48 0.41
N ILE A 192 -2.82 15.08 0.66
CA ILE A 192 -3.93 15.12 -0.29
C ILE A 192 -5.00 16.03 0.30
N ASP A 193 -5.39 17.05 -0.46
CA ASP A 193 -6.46 17.95 -0.05
C ASP A 193 -7.84 17.27 -0.06
N LYS A 194 -8.84 17.93 0.51
CA LYS A 194 -10.21 17.39 0.53
C LYS A 194 -10.83 17.21 -0.86
N ALA A 195 -10.30 17.92 -1.88
CA ALA A 195 -10.72 17.77 -3.25
C ALA A 195 -10.05 16.60 -3.97
N GLY A 196 -9.13 15.89 -3.30
CA GLY A 196 -8.41 14.73 -3.83
C GLY A 196 -7.17 15.07 -4.64
N ASN A 197 -6.64 16.29 -4.56
CA ASN A 197 -5.39 16.65 -5.24
C ASN A 197 -4.21 16.43 -4.30
N ILE A 198 -3.10 15.92 -4.85
CA ILE A 198 -1.83 15.85 -4.14
C ILE A 198 -1.25 17.26 -4.05
N VAL A 199 -1.15 17.80 -2.85
CA VAL A 199 -0.63 19.16 -2.60
C VAL A 199 0.81 19.15 -2.10
N TYR A 200 1.30 18.00 -1.65
CA TYR A 200 2.68 17.77 -1.29
C TYR A 200 3.06 16.31 -1.54
N ASP A 201 4.25 16.06 -2.00
CA ASP A 201 4.82 14.73 -2.16
C ASP A 201 6.26 14.64 -1.66
N PHE A 202 6.61 13.52 -1.05
CA PHE A 202 7.97 13.12 -0.76
C PHE A 202 8.16 11.66 -1.15
N VAL A 203 8.96 11.41 -2.18
CA VAL A 203 9.30 10.06 -2.65
C VAL A 203 10.79 10.00 -2.93
N ASN A 204 11.48 9.01 -2.33
CA ASN A 204 12.91 8.82 -2.57
C ASN A 204 13.22 7.35 -2.85
N ALA A 205 13.87 7.08 -3.99
CA ALA A 205 14.28 5.73 -4.39
C ALA A 205 15.27 5.09 -3.38
N ASP A 206 16.13 5.90 -2.74
CA ASP A 206 16.88 5.43 -1.57
C ASP A 206 15.94 5.33 -0.35
N TYR A 207 15.51 4.10 -0.07
CA TYR A 207 14.58 3.80 1.02
C TYR A 207 15.09 4.18 2.42
N LYS A 208 16.33 4.60 2.58
CA LYS A 208 16.90 5.07 3.85
C LYS A 208 16.59 6.54 4.10
N ILE A 209 16.38 7.31 3.03
CA ILE A 209 16.03 8.72 3.10
C ILE A 209 14.53 8.83 3.35
N ARG A 210 14.16 9.54 4.40
CA ARG A 210 12.78 9.69 4.86
C ARG A 210 12.44 11.16 5.06
N LEU A 211 11.14 11.48 4.93
CA LEU A 211 10.65 12.82 5.26
C LEU A 211 10.74 13.03 6.78
N PRO A 212 11.47 14.06 7.27
CA PRO A 212 11.49 14.42 8.68
C PRO A 212 10.09 14.80 9.21
N ALA A 213 9.84 14.52 10.49
CA ALA A 213 8.53 14.77 11.09
C ALA A 213 8.13 16.26 11.07
N ASP A 214 9.08 17.15 11.31
CA ASP A 214 8.86 18.61 11.26
C ASP A 214 8.53 19.10 9.85
N GLU A 215 9.14 18.53 8.83
CA GLU A 215 8.83 18.83 7.43
C GLU A 215 7.41 18.33 7.05
N LEU A 216 7.00 17.14 7.53
CA LEU A 216 5.63 16.65 7.33
C LEU A 216 4.61 17.58 7.98
N LEU A 217 4.87 18.00 9.22
CA LEU A 217 3.99 18.94 9.94
C LEU A 217 3.90 20.27 9.21
N ALA A 218 5.04 20.79 8.72
CA ALA A 218 5.07 22.03 7.94
C ALA A 218 4.28 21.89 6.64
N ALA A 219 4.43 20.78 5.91
CA ALA A 219 3.69 20.50 4.68
C ALA A 219 2.17 20.40 4.94
N ALA A 220 1.76 19.72 6.01
CA ALA A 220 0.36 19.62 6.40
C ALA A 220 -0.24 21.00 6.73
N LYS A 221 0.47 21.85 7.48
CA LYS A 221 0.01 23.20 7.80
C LYS A 221 -0.07 24.12 6.58
N ALA A 222 0.83 23.98 5.64
CA ALA A 222 0.85 24.80 4.43
C ALA A 222 -0.27 24.44 3.43
N ALA A 223 -0.87 23.26 3.59
CA ALA A 223 -1.91 22.75 2.70
C ALA A 223 -3.36 22.97 3.23
N LEU A 224 -3.51 23.63 4.38
CA LEU A 224 -4.81 24.05 4.96
C LEU A 224 -5.21 25.43 4.44
#